data_dff2aae053dd0e83aefc3addbb743cc3
#
_entry.id   dff2aae053dd0e83aefc3addbb743cc3
#
_cell.length_a   1.000
_cell.length_b   1.000
_cell.length_c   1.000
_cell.angle_alpha   90.00
_cell.angle_beta   90.00
_cell.angle_gamma   90.00
#
_symmetry.space_group_name_H-M   'P 1'
#
loop_
_entity.id
_entity.type
_entity.pdbx_description
1 polymer ?
#
loop_
_entity_poly.entity_id
_entity_poly.type
_entity_poly.pdbx_seq_one_letter_code
_entity_poly.pdbx_strand_id
1 'polypeptide(L)'
;RGVQRLGNALKLTGSTRLLSGKSPTPLIKAIQKSGSFTIEAWITPANTNLKGPARIVTLSRNGSERNFTLGQEGARYDVRCRSSTTDRNGLPSLASKSNSLSTDLTHVVFTLEADHVSRIYLNGRLNTEGKVPGELDAWKNNVQLVLGNEVSGDRQWKGTYHMVALYDRGLSEQEIASHFQAGAGAEDSETAKMAGQSPKAAFFEEHIAPMISEHCLECHDTHNQKGKLDLSWKESAFKGGKHGEIIVPGKPEESELWLSVHHDEMPDDRTLLTSEEKALIKQWIQNGATWSIDHIDPVLYAHQAEVVSNWVRRLTLSEYILTVRNTVDVDISEDARNLLPRDLRADGFSNTAYNLNVDLKHVNAYAQLAEKIVQQMDVASFTRKFVQNLKFTDNEMGALIESMGKWVLRGPVNEHELFAYRGITTSVAAAGGSHDEAVALVVEAMLQSPRFIYRVENHVGDGTVWPVDDHELANRISYILWGSGPDEALIQAADKGELYRDDLLGQQVERMLEDERALQRSLEFASEWLNLNRLTNMQPNSERFPDWDPMIAHDMREESLAFFRELVWEQGRPLNDLFNARFTYVTPRLAAHYGLPEHMVDSTNSGLQKVKLTPETRRGGILTQG
;
A
#
# COMPACT_ATOMS: atom_id res chain seq x y z
N ARG A 1 3.58 23.67 7.10
CA ARG A 1 2.84 24.14 8.29
C ARG A 1 1.47 24.63 7.86
N GLY A 2 0.37 24.22 8.55
CA GLY A 2 -1.01 24.66 8.24
C GLY A 2 -1.81 23.75 7.31
N VAL A 3 -1.29 22.59 6.92
CA VAL A 3 -2.02 21.48 6.27
C VAL A 3 -1.87 20.25 7.14
N GLN A 4 -2.97 19.59 7.41
CA GLN A 4 -3.02 18.29 8.08
C GLN A 4 -3.69 17.31 7.10
N ARG A 5 -3.10 16.16 6.87
CA ARG A 5 -3.72 15.07 6.11
C ARG A 5 -4.61 14.27 7.07
N LEU A 6 -5.83 13.99 6.66
CA LEU A 6 -6.82 13.19 7.38
C LEU A 6 -7.28 12.10 6.41
N GLY A 7 -6.64 10.92 6.45
CA GLY A 7 -6.87 9.89 5.45
C GLY A 7 -6.64 10.41 4.02
N ASN A 8 -7.66 10.31 3.18
CA ASN A 8 -7.66 10.87 1.81
C ASN A 8 -7.98 12.37 1.77
N ALA A 9 -8.34 12.98 2.90
CA ALA A 9 -8.71 14.39 2.99
C ALA A 9 -7.54 15.29 3.43
N LEU A 10 -7.63 16.59 3.11
CA LEU A 10 -6.64 17.60 3.45
C LEU A 10 -7.31 18.71 4.27
N LYS A 11 -7.00 18.81 5.56
CA LYS A 11 -7.50 19.87 6.44
C LYS A 11 -6.55 21.06 6.45
N LEU A 12 -7.09 22.23 6.17
CA LEU A 12 -6.36 23.49 6.27
C LEU A 12 -6.59 24.13 7.64
N THR A 13 -5.54 24.17 8.48
CA THR A 13 -5.59 24.65 9.88
C THR A 13 -4.98 26.04 10.08
N GLY A 14 -4.19 26.52 9.11
CA GLY A 14 -3.46 27.78 9.19
C GLY A 14 -3.48 28.58 7.91
N SER A 15 -2.76 29.70 7.87
CA SER A 15 -2.59 30.50 6.65
C SER A 15 -1.75 29.74 5.62
N THR A 16 -2.42 28.93 4.82
CA THR A 16 -1.80 28.02 3.87
C THR A 16 -2.47 28.13 2.50
N ARG A 17 -1.72 27.75 1.47
CA ARG A 17 -2.19 27.64 0.09
C ARG A 17 -1.53 26.44 -0.57
N LEU A 18 -2.30 25.68 -1.31
CA LEU A 18 -1.79 24.62 -2.18
C LEU A 18 -1.76 25.16 -3.60
N LEU A 19 -0.59 25.23 -4.19
CA LEU A 19 -0.34 25.87 -5.48
C LEU A 19 0.05 24.82 -6.52
N SER A 20 -0.48 24.94 -7.73
CA SER A 20 0.11 24.28 -8.88
C SER A 20 1.52 24.84 -9.15
N GLY A 21 2.51 23.97 -9.40
CA GLY A 21 3.88 24.42 -9.68
C GLY A 21 4.00 25.23 -10.97
N LYS A 22 3.07 25.02 -11.92
CA LYS A 22 2.98 25.71 -13.21
C LYS A 22 1.54 26.05 -13.53
N SER A 23 1.33 27.00 -14.44
CA SER A 23 -0.01 27.27 -14.96
C SER A 23 -0.57 26.03 -15.69
N PRO A 24 -1.84 25.63 -15.44
CA PRO A 24 -2.48 24.52 -16.11
C PRO A 24 -2.93 24.89 -17.54
N THR A 25 -2.00 25.33 -18.37
CA THR A 25 -2.25 25.81 -19.73
C THR A 25 -3.04 24.84 -20.62
N PRO A 26 -2.81 23.49 -20.58
CA PRO A 26 -3.62 22.56 -21.36
C PRO A 26 -5.11 22.62 -20.98
N LEU A 27 -5.44 22.62 -19.69
CA LEU A 27 -6.81 22.73 -19.18
C LEU A 27 -7.45 24.07 -19.59
N ILE A 28 -6.72 25.19 -19.45
CA ILE A 28 -7.20 26.51 -19.86
C ILE A 28 -7.58 26.52 -21.35
N LYS A 29 -6.73 25.97 -22.21
CA LYS A 29 -6.99 25.90 -23.66
C LYS A 29 -8.18 24.99 -24.00
N ALA A 30 -8.32 23.86 -23.30
CA ALA A 30 -9.46 22.96 -23.50
C ALA A 30 -10.77 23.64 -23.13
N ILE A 31 -10.83 24.34 -21.99
CA ILE A 31 -12.00 25.12 -21.53
C ILE A 31 -12.30 26.29 -22.48
N GLN A 32 -11.29 27.02 -22.94
CA GLN A 32 -11.49 28.07 -23.95
C GLN A 32 -12.05 27.54 -25.25
N LYS A 33 -11.65 26.32 -25.65
CA LYS A 33 -12.14 25.67 -26.87
C LYS A 33 -13.57 25.15 -26.74
N SER A 34 -13.93 24.56 -25.59
CA SER A 34 -15.26 24.03 -25.33
C SER A 34 -16.29 25.13 -24.99
N GLY A 35 -15.82 26.27 -24.48
CA GLY A 35 -16.69 27.33 -23.93
C GLY A 35 -17.43 26.92 -22.65
N SER A 36 -17.06 25.79 -22.06
CA SER A 36 -17.75 25.19 -20.91
C SER A 36 -16.77 24.58 -19.91
N PHE A 37 -17.15 24.54 -18.63
CA PHE A 37 -16.34 23.85 -17.61
C PHE A 37 -17.14 23.55 -16.35
N THR A 38 -16.61 22.67 -15.53
CA THR A 38 -17.16 22.34 -14.21
C THR A 38 -16.08 22.43 -13.14
N ILE A 39 -16.43 22.97 -11.99
CA ILE A 39 -15.68 22.88 -10.72
C ILE A 39 -16.50 22.01 -9.80
N GLU A 40 -15.94 20.90 -9.37
CA GLU A 40 -16.54 19.96 -8.42
C GLU A 40 -15.67 19.89 -7.18
N ALA A 41 -16.27 19.97 -6.00
CA ALA A 41 -15.57 19.88 -4.73
C ALA A 41 -16.42 19.20 -3.66
N TRP A 42 -15.83 18.24 -2.97
CA TRP A 42 -16.33 17.72 -1.72
C TRP A 42 -15.53 18.35 -0.58
N ILE A 43 -16.18 19.12 0.24
CA ILE A 43 -15.54 19.96 1.26
C ILE A 43 -16.33 19.98 2.57
N THR A 44 -15.61 20.17 3.68
CA THR A 44 -16.17 20.46 5.00
C THR A 44 -15.65 21.84 5.44
N PRO A 45 -16.45 22.93 5.31
CA PRO A 45 -16.07 24.26 5.77
C PRO A 45 -15.87 24.29 7.29
N ALA A 46 -14.84 24.97 7.79
CA ALA A 46 -14.59 25.08 9.24
C ALA A 46 -15.56 26.07 9.94
N ASN A 47 -16.18 26.98 9.21
CA ASN A 47 -17.14 27.96 9.74
C ASN A 47 -17.96 28.58 8.61
N THR A 48 -18.99 29.37 8.99
CA THR A 48 -19.93 30.01 8.07
C THR A 48 -19.82 31.55 8.03
N ASN A 49 -18.71 32.13 8.49
CA ASN A 49 -18.56 33.55 8.69
C ASN A 49 -17.36 34.21 8.00
N LEU A 50 -16.67 33.47 7.10
CA LEU A 50 -15.53 34.02 6.37
C LEU A 50 -16.01 35.15 5.42
N LYS A 51 -15.23 36.22 5.36
CA LYS A 51 -15.48 37.36 4.47
C LYS A 51 -14.52 37.33 3.29
N GLY A 52 -15.03 37.77 2.13
CA GLY A 52 -14.05 37.98 1.16
C GLY A 52 -14.25 37.96 -0.32
N PRO A 53 -14.74 36.97 -1.05
CA PRO A 53 -14.87 35.52 -0.74
C PRO A 53 -13.53 34.85 -0.42
N ALA A 54 -13.52 34.02 0.62
CA ALA A 54 -12.39 33.14 0.93
C ALA A 54 -12.28 32.07 -0.16
N ARG A 55 -11.05 31.77 -0.61
CA ARG A 55 -10.82 30.94 -1.80
C ARG A 55 -10.86 29.46 -1.46
N ILE A 56 -11.89 28.76 -1.94
CA ILE A 56 -11.93 27.30 -1.93
C ILE A 56 -11.07 26.78 -3.09
N VAL A 57 -11.45 27.09 -4.32
CA VAL A 57 -10.66 26.75 -5.53
C VAL A 57 -10.56 28.02 -6.38
N THR A 58 -9.35 28.39 -6.79
CA THR A 58 -9.19 29.56 -7.67
C THR A 58 -8.11 29.30 -8.73
N LEU A 59 -8.38 29.80 -9.93
CA LEU A 59 -7.41 29.88 -11.01
C LEU A 59 -7.13 31.37 -11.24
N SER A 60 -6.10 31.90 -10.57
CA SER A 60 -5.87 33.34 -10.48
C SER A 60 -4.39 33.72 -10.62
N ARG A 61 -4.17 35.01 -10.90
CA ARG A 61 -2.87 35.63 -10.87
C ARG A 61 -2.60 36.36 -9.55
N ASN A 62 -3.64 36.98 -9.02
CA ASN A 62 -3.61 37.74 -7.76
C ASN A 62 -5.07 38.04 -7.28
N GLY A 63 -5.20 38.77 -6.19
CA GLY A 63 -6.49 39.10 -5.59
C GLY A 63 -7.51 39.84 -6.48
N SER A 64 -7.09 40.40 -7.62
CA SER A 64 -7.91 41.21 -8.54
C SER A 64 -8.02 40.66 -9.96
N GLU A 65 -7.22 39.63 -10.32
CA GLU A 65 -7.20 39.05 -11.67
C GLU A 65 -7.24 37.54 -11.64
N ARG A 66 -8.26 36.96 -12.25
CA ARG A 66 -8.52 35.50 -12.26
C ARG A 66 -9.21 35.04 -13.54
N ASN A 67 -9.15 33.72 -13.78
CA ASN A 67 -10.02 33.06 -14.74
C ASN A 67 -11.31 32.64 -14.05
N PHE A 68 -11.20 31.96 -12.88
CA PHE A 68 -12.35 31.65 -12.03
C PHE A 68 -11.99 31.62 -10.54
N THR A 69 -13.01 31.64 -9.69
CA THR A 69 -12.92 31.33 -8.26
C THR A 69 -14.24 30.72 -7.79
N LEU A 70 -14.16 29.60 -7.10
CA LEU A 70 -15.18 29.11 -6.18
C LEU A 70 -14.72 29.52 -4.77
N GLY A 71 -15.52 30.27 -4.07
CA GLY A 71 -15.20 30.82 -2.74
C GLY A 71 -16.35 30.77 -1.77
N GLN A 72 -16.05 31.10 -0.51
CA GLN A 72 -17.03 31.28 0.56
C GLN A 72 -17.17 32.75 0.91
N GLU A 73 -18.41 33.24 0.92
CA GLU A 73 -18.79 34.59 1.37
C GLU A 73 -19.86 34.46 2.47
N GLY A 74 -19.42 34.52 3.73
CA GLY A 74 -20.33 34.25 4.86
C GLY A 74 -20.87 32.81 4.78
N ALA A 75 -22.18 32.67 4.87
CA ALA A 75 -22.88 31.38 4.83
C ALA A 75 -23.37 31.00 3.41
N ARG A 76 -22.63 31.36 2.36
CA ARG A 76 -22.93 31.00 0.97
C ARG A 76 -21.67 30.78 0.14
N TYR A 77 -21.83 30.09 -0.97
CA TYR A 77 -20.79 29.95 -2.00
C TYR A 77 -20.92 31.12 -2.99
N ASP A 78 -19.78 31.63 -3.46
CA ASP A 78 -19.64 32.69 -4.43
C ASP A 78 -18.72 32.26 -5.56
N VAL A 79 -19.23 32.21 -6.79
CA VAL A 79 -18.46 31.83 -7.95
C VAL A 79 -18.25 33.03 -8.87
N ARG A 80 -16.97 33.31 -9.14
CA ARG A 80 -16.52 34.33 -10.07
C ARG A 80 -15.92 33.69 -11.28
N CYS A 81 -16.37 34.15 -12.46
CA CYS A 81 -15.86 33.64 -13.72
C CYS A 81 -15.57 34.81 -14.68
N ARG A 82 -14.34 34.87 -15.15
CA ARG A 82 -13.94 35.86 -16.16
C ARG A 82 -14.44 35.44 -17.54
N SER A 83 -15.04 36.41 -18.26
CA SER A 83 -15.39 36.26 -19.66
C SER A 83 -15.05 37.55 -20.41
N SER A 84 -15.34 37.61 -21.71
CA SER A 84 -15.15 38.82 -22.51
C SER A 84 -16.01 40.02 -22.05
N THR A 85 -17.06 39.77 -21.28
CA THR A 85 -18.01 40.82 -20.80
C THR A 85 -18.00 41.05 -19.30
N THR A 86 -17.34 40.16 -18.50
CA THR A 86 -17.13 40.39 -17.07
C THR A 86 -15.84 41.17 -16.82
N ASP A 87 -15.67 41.71 -15.61
CA ASP A 87 -14.42 42.37 -15.24
C ASP A 87 -13.26 41.36 -15.01
N ARG A 88 -12.03 41.89 -14.76
CA ARG A 88 -10.85 41.06 -14.49
C ARG A 88 -10.99 40.18 -13.25
N ASN A 89 -11.89 40.56 -12.35
CA ASN A 89 -12.17 39.84 -11.10
C ASN A 89 -13.34 38.83 -11.26
N GLY A 90 -13.90 38.70 -12.47
CA GLY A 90 -15.00 37.80 -12.78
C GLY A 90 -16.34 38.25 -12.18
N LEU A 91 -16.60 39.56 -12.09
CA LEU A 91 -17.86 40.12 -11.62
C LEU A 91 -18.74 40.52 -12.79
N PRO A 92 -20.07 40.37 -12.65
CA PRO A 92 -20.83 39.93 -11.47
C PRO A 92 -20.63 38.42 -11.19
N SER A 93 -20.67 38.02 -9.90
CA SER A 93 -20.56 36.63 -9.47
C SER A 93 -21.90 35.92 -9.45
N LEU A 94 -21.91 34.59 -9.54
CA LEU A 94 -23.03 33.74 -9.21
C LEU A 94 -22.89 33.27 -7.76
N ALA A 95 -23.88 33.55 -6.92
CA ALA A 95 -23.87 33.14 -5.53
C ALA A 95 -24.95 32.08 -5.24
N SER A 96 -24.67 31.13 -4.39
CA SER A 96 -25.68 30.21 -3.87
C SER A 96 -26.73 30.95 -2.99
N LYS A 97 -27.85 30.31 -2.72
CA LYS A 97 -28.88 30.86 -1.82
C LYS A 97 -28.27 31.22 -0.46
N SER A 98 -28.82 32.23 0.19
CA SER A 98 -28.39 32.63 1.54
C SER A 98 -28.52 31.46 2.52
N ASN A 99 -27.55 31.33 3.44
CA ASN A 99 -27.47 30.24 4.44
C ASN A 99 -27.47 28.84 3.86
N SER A 100 -26.92 28.67 2.64
CA SER A 100 -26.80 27.37 1.99
C SER A 100 -25.45 26.67 2.26
N LEU A 101 -24.49 27.36 2.89
CA LEU A 101 -23.21 26.80 3.32
C LEU A 101 -23.32 26.42 4.78
N SER A 102 -23.04 25.13 5.08
CA SER A 102 -22.91 24.57 6.44
C SER A 102 -21.47 24.15 6.73
N THR A 103 -21.24 23.70 7.94
CA THR A 103 -19.98 23.04 8.35
C THR A 103 -19.98 21.53 8.15
N ASP A 104 -21.01 21.00 7.51
CA ASP A 104 -21.11 19.57 7.17
C ASP A 104 -20.36 19.27 5.87
N LEU A 105 -20.07 17.98 5.66
CA LEU A 105 -19.55 17.53 4.38
C LEU A 105 -20.54 17.88 3.26
N THR A 106 -20.10 18.65 2.30
CA THR A 106 -20.94 19.19 1.24
C THR A 106 -20.31 18.94 -0.13
N HIS A 107 -21.11 18.38 -1.04
CA HIS A 107 -20.82 18.31 -2.46
C HIS A 107 -21.21 19.62 -3.12
N VAL A 108 -20.24 20.39 -3.61
CA VAL A 108 -20.43 21.66 -4.29
C VAL A 108 -19.98 21.54 -5.72
N VAL A 109 -20.90 21.78 -6.66
CA VAL A 109 -20.58 21.76 -8.09
C VAL A 109 -21.02 23.08 -8.72
N PHE A 110 -20.12 23.69 -9.48
CA PHE A 110 -20.42 24.79 -10.38
C PHE A 110 -20.24 24.32 -11.81
N THR A 111 -21.23 24.54 -12.66
CA THR A 111 -21.15 24.30 -14.11
C THR A 111 -21.34 25.60 -14.88
N LEU A 112 -20.58 25.76 -15.96
CA LEU A 112 -20.82 26.73 -17.02
C LEU A 112 -20.95 25.96 -18.34
N GLU A 113 -22.04 26.17 -19.04
CA GLU A 113 -22.29 25.56 -20.34
C GLU A 113 -21.99 26.53 -21.48
N ALA A 114 -21.80 26.01 -22.69
CA ALA A 114 -21.46 26.79 -23.87
C ALA A 114 -22.54 27.81 -24.29
N ASP A 115 -23.79 27.66 -23.82
CA ASP A 115 -24.87 28.60 -23.97
C ASP A 115 -24.88 29.72 -22.89
N HIS A 116 -23.79 29.79 -22.12
CA HIS A 116 -23.56 30.74 -21.02
C HIS A 116 -24.43 30.52 -19.77
N VAL A 117 -25.24 29.47 -19.71
CA VAL A 117 -25.97 29.11 -18.49
C VAL A 117 -24.98 28.56 -17.46
N SER A 118 -25.07 29.08 -16.27
CA SER A 118 -24.24 28.67 -15.13
C SER A 118 -25.08 28.23 -13.95
N ARG A 119 -24.68 27.15 -13.29
CA ARG A 119 -25.44 26.54 -12.19
C ARG A 119 -24.55 26.21 -11.02
N ILE A 120 -25.07 26.36 -9.81
CA ILE A 120 -24.50 25.85 -8.57
C ILE A 120 -25.40 24.73 -8.08
N TYR A 121 -24.81 23.54 -7.85
CA TYR A 121 -25.47 22.41 -7.23
C TYR A 121 -24.88 22.18 -5.86
N LEU A 122 -25.73 21.84 -4.91
CA LEU A 122 -25.34 21.42 -3.56
C LEU A 122 -25.95 20.06 -3.26
N ASN A 123 -25.10 19.11 -2.87
CA ASN A 123 -25.50 17.74 -2.56
C ASN A 123 -26.38 17.13 -3.65
N GLY A 124 -25.92 17.19 -4.89
CA GLY A 124 -26.55 16.63 -6.07
C GLY A 124 -27.80 17.38 -6.55
N ARG A 125 -28.20 18.50 -5.93
CA ARG A 125 -29.42 19.23 -6.26
C ARG A 125 -29.14 20.66 -6.71
N LEU A 126 -29.84 21.13 -7.73
CA LEU A 126 -29.75 22.52 -8.20
C LEU A 126 -30.09 23.49 -7.07
N ASN A 127 -29.16 24.39 -6.75
CA ASN A 127 -29.32 25.44 -5.76
C ASN A 127 -29.60 26.78 -6.40
N THR A 128 -28.82 27.18 -7.40
CA THR A 128 -28.95 28.50 -8.07
C THR A 128 -28.56 28.35 -9.54
N GLU A 129 -29.29 29.03 -10.41
CA GLU A 129 -29.00 29.15 -11.83
C GLU A 129 -28.83 30.64 -12.20
N GLY A 130 -27.97 30.92 -13.15
CA GLY A 130 -27.71 32.25 -13.67
C GLY A 130 -27.03 32.20 -15.04
N LYS A 131 -26.45 33.31 -15.47
CA LYS A 131 -25.69 33.40 -16.72
C LYS A 131 -24.36 34.09 -16.49
N VAL A 132 -23.32 33.56 -17.12
CA VAL A 132 -22.01 34.22 -17.30
C VAL A 132 -21.94 34.62 -18.77
N PRO A 133 -22.32 35.88 -19.12
CA PRO A 133 -22.32 36.29 -20.51
C PRO A 133 -20.92 36.45 -21.06
N GLY A 134 -20.73 36.28 -22.37
CA GLY A 134 -19.48 36.46 -23.08
C GLY A 134 -18.58 35.21 -23.08
N GLU A 135 -17.59 35.26 -23.94
CA GLU A 135 -16.69 34.12 -24.23
C GLU A 135 -15.55 34.01 -23.21
N LEU A 136 -15.01 32.78 -23.06
CA LEU A 136 -13.87 32.47 -22.16
C LEU A 136 -12.50 32.78 -22.78
N ASP A 137 -12.44 33.39 -23.97
CA ASP A 137 -11.22 33.85 -24.64
C ASP A 137 -10.43 34.88 -23.83
N ALA A 138 -11.11 35.59 -22.93
CA ALA A 138 -10.52 36.53 -21.97
C ALA A 138 -9.62 35.85 -20.90
N TRP A 139 -9.70 34.54 -20.76
CA TRP A 139 -8.88 33.78 -19.80
C TRP A 139 -7.39 33.89 -20.11
N LYS A 140 -6.57 33.91 -19.07
CA LYS A 140 -5.11 34.08 -19.16
C LYS A 140 -4.36 32.79 -18.84
N ASN A 141 -3.21 32.62 -19.47
CA ASN A 141 -2.32 31.49 -19.23
C ASN A 141 -1.26 31.75 -18.14
N ASN A 142 -1.13 32.98 -17.65
CA ASN A 142 -0.19 33.33 -16.59
C ASN A 142 -0.83 33.36 -15.20
N VAL A 143 -1.62 32.34 -14.91
CA VAL A 143 -2.38 32.13 -13.67
C VAL A 143 -1.93 30.84 -12.99
N GLN A 144 -2.21 30.69 -11.71
CA GLN A 144 -1.96 29.47 -10.94
C GLN A 144 -3.26 28.91 -10.39
N LEU A 145 -3.37 27.59 -10.37
CA LEU A 145 -4.43 26.91 -9.64
C LEU A 145 -4.04 26.86 -8.16
N VAL A 146 -4.94 27.33 -7.31
CA VAL A 146 -4.72 27.43 -5.86
C VAL A 146 -5.92 26.89 -5.10
N LEU A 147 -5.66 26.09 -4.07
CA LEU A 147 -6.65 25.66 -3.10
C LEU A 147 -6.39 26.32 -1.75
N GLY A 148 -7.46 26.74 -1.08
CA GLY A 148 -7.47 27.23 0.30
C GLY A 148 -7.05 28.70 0.50
N ASN A 149 -6.59 29.36 -0.54
CA ASN A 149 -6.20 30.77 -0.45
C ASN A 149 -6.10 31.41 -1.85
N GLU A 150 -5.76 32.69 -1.90
CA GLU A 150 -5.31 33.39 -3.11
C GLU A 150 -3.80 33.18 -3.32
N VAL A 151 -3.30 33.38 -4.55
CA VAL A 151 -1.85 33.40 -4.84
C VAL A 151 -1.11 34.36 -3.92
N SER A 152 -1.68 35.52 -3.62
CA SER A 152 -1.17 36.52 -2.67
C SER A 152 -1.21 36.09 -1.20
N GLY A 153 -2.01 35.10 -0.84
CA GLY A 153 -2.11 34.57 0.52
C GLY A 153 -3.05 35.32 1.46
N ASP A 154 -3.86 36.24 0.93
CA ASP A 154 -4.71 37.16 1.71
C ASP A 154 -6.21 36.83 1.70
N ARG A 155 -6.60 35.66 1.12
CA ARG A 155 -8.00 35.23 0.97
C ARG A 155 -8.21 33.82 1.49
N GLN A 156 -7.72 33.57 2.69
CA GLN A 156 -7.71 32.24 3.27
C GLN A 156 -9.10 31.67 3.49
N TRP A 157 -9.29 30.45 3.00
CA TRP A 157 -10.37 29.56 3.40
C TRP A 157 -9.86 28.54 4.42
N LYS A 158 -10.73 28.12 5.34
CA LYS A 158 -10.44 27.09 6.34
C LYS A 158 -11.48 25.99 6.23
N GLY A 159 -11.02 24.76 6.23
CA GLY A 159 -11.89 23.60 6.09
C GLY A 159 -11.10 22.38 5.65
N THR A 160 -11.81 21.34 5.31
CA THR A 160 -11.26 20.07 4.83
C THR A 160 -11.67 19.86 3.38
N TYR A 161 -10.71 19.48 2.55
CA TYR A 161 -10.94 18.99 1.20
C TYR A 161 -10.96 17.48 1.21
N HIS A 162 -12.01 16.89 0.69
CA HIS A 162 -12.14 15.44 0.45
C HIS A 162 -11.86 15.12 -1.02
N MET A 163 -12.35 15.97 -1.95
CA MET A 163 -12.08 15.84 -3.38
C MET A 163 -12.20 17.22 -4.05
N VAL A 164 -11.40 17.47 -5.09
CA VAL A 164 -11.57 18.61 -6.02
C VAL A 164 -11.29 18.11 -7.42
N ALA A 165 -12.23 18.34 -8.33
CA ALA A 165 -12.10 18.02 -9.75
C ALA A 165 -12.44 19.23 -10.62
N LEU A 166 -11.79 19.33 -11.78
CA LEU A 166 -12.02 20.33 -12.81
C LEU A 166 -12.23 19.63 -14.15
N TYR A 167 -13.29 19.98 -14.84
CA TYR A 167 -13.65 19.41 -16.14
C TYR A 167 -13.69 20.52 -17.19
N ASP A 168 -13.29 20.21 -18.41
CA ASP A 168 -13.35 21.09 -19.57
C ASP A 168 -14.69 21.03 -20.32
N ARG A 169 -15.74 20.61 -19.60
CA ARG A 169 -17.13 20.52 -20.05
C ARG A 169 -18.11 20.80 -18.91
N GLY A 170 -19.35 21.14 -19.24
CA GLY A 170 -20.45 21.13 -18.28
C GLY A 170 -20.83 19.68 -17.92
N LEU A 171 -20.93 19.38 -16.64
CA LEU A 171 -21.54 18.13 -16.17
C LEU A 171 -23.06 18.27 -16.20
N SER A 172 -23.74 17.23 -16.68
CA SER A 172 -25.18 17.15 -16.64
C SER A 172 -25.72 16.95 -15.21
N GLU A 173 -26.99 17.31 -14.99
CA GLU A 173 -27.66 17.11 -13.71
C GLU A 173 -27.65 15.63 -13.25
N GLN A 174 -27.75 14.69 -14.21
CA GLN A 174 -27.69 13.25 -13.93
C GLN A 174 -26.30 12.83 -13.48
N GLU A 175 -25.23 13.32 -14.13
CA GLU A 175 -23.85 13.06 -13.71
C GLU A 175 -23.59 13.62 -12.32
N ILE A 176 -24.00 14.84 -12.04
CA ILE A 176 -23.85 15.48 -10.73
C ILE A 176 -24.60 14.72 -9.64
N ALA A 177 -25.81 14.24 -9.93
CA ALA A 177 -26.57 13.40 -9.00
C ALA A 177 -25.88 12.05 -8.76
N SER A 178 -25.34 11.43 -9.81
CA SER A 178 -24.56 10.19 -9.71
C SER A 178 -23.27 10.39 -8.91
N HIS A 179 -22.53 11.48 -9.14
CA HIS A 179 -21.34 11.83 -8.37
C HIS A 179 -21.66 12.07 -6.90
N PHE A 180 -22.79 12.72 -6.61
CA PHE A 180 -23.24 12.89 -5.23
C PHE A 180 -23.58 11.56 -4.57
N GLN A 181 -24.23 10.63 -5.28
CA GLN A 181 -24.53 9.30 -4.77
C GLN A 181 -23.27 8.45 -4.58
N ALA A 182 -22.27 8.63 -5.43
CA ALA A 182 -20.98 7.95 -5.31
C ALA A 182 -20.13 8.48 -4.14
N GLY A 183 -20.44 9.66 -3.60
CA GLY A 183 -19.74 10.22 -2.44
C GLY A 183 -18.44 10.96 -2.75
N ALA A 184 -17.71 11.34 -1.69
CA ALA A 184 -16.53 12.23 -1.75
C ALA A 184 -15.24 11.60 -2.35
N GLY A 185 -15.34 10.44 -2.94
CA GLY A 185 -14.24 9.70 -3.56
C GLY A 185 -13.57 8.71 -2.62
N ALA A 186 -13.59 7.45 -3.04
CA ALA A 186 -12.79 6.33 -2.57
C ALA A 186 -12.91 5.95 -1.07
N GLU A 187 -14.09 5.79 -0.63
CA GLU A 187 -14.45 4.70 0.27
C GLU A 187 -15.71 4.14 -0.35
N ASP A 188 -15.57 3.04 -1.13
CA ASP A 188 -16.74 2.18 -1.25
C ASP A 188 -16.76 1.35 -2.53
N SER A 189 -15.80 0.43 -2.62
CA SER A 189 -16.09 -0.84 -3.25
C SER A 189 -17.14 -1.65 -2.42
N GLU A 190 -17.46 -1.22 -1.21
CA GLU A 190 -18.46 -1.87 -0.34
C GLU A 190 -19.90 -1.56 -0.72
N THR A 191 -20.23 -0.33 -1.12
CA THR A 191 -21.62 0.02 -1.50
C THR A 191 -22.09 -0.70 -2.78
N ALA A 192 -21.16 -1.00 -3.69
CA ALA A 192 -21.48 -1.79 -4.88
C ALA A 192 -21.67 -3.30 -4.56
N LYS A 193 -20.98 -3.81 -3.56
CA LYS A 193 -21.19 -5.19 -3.04
C LYS A 193 -22.50 -5.32 -2.25
N MET A 194 -22.91 -4.26 -1.56
CA MET A 194 -24.15 -4.26 -0.76
C MET A 194 -25.44 -4.26 -1.60
N ALA A 195 -25.42 -3.83 -2.84
CA ALA A 195 -26.59 -3.82 -3.72
C ALA A 195 -27.17 -5.23 -4.03
N GLY A 196 -26.45 -6.29 -3.68
CA GLY A 196 -26.90 -7.69 -3.82
C GLY A 196 -27.05 -8.46 -2.50
N GLN A 197 -26.69 -7.87 -1.36
CA GLN A 197 -26.73 -8.54 -0.06
C GLN A 197 -28.12 -8.47 0.62
N SER A 198 -28.45 -9.47 1.43
CA SER A 198 -29.66 -9.41 2.24
C SER A 198 -29.51 -8.32 3.33
N PRO A 199 -30.60 -7.62 3.74
CA PRO A 199 -30.52 -6.60 4.80
C PRO A 199 -29.90 -7.11 6.13
N LYS A 200 -29.98 -8.40 6.39
CA LYS A 200 -29.38 -9.04 7.57
C LYS A 200 -27.87 -9.23 7.45
N ALA A 201 -27.38 -9.50 6.23
CA ALA A 201 -25.96 -9.60 5.92
C ALA A 201 -25.29 -8.22 6.05
N ALA A 202 -25.88 -7.19 5.44
CA ALA A 202 -25.42 -5.82 5.57
C ALA A 202 -25.36 -5.36 7.04
N PHE A 203 -26.38 -5.68 7.84
CA PHE A 203 -26.40 -5.33 9.26
C PHE A 203 -25.24 -5.97 10.06
N PHE A 204 -24.86 -7.20 9.73
CA PHE A 204 -23.73 -7.86 10.38
C PHE A 204 -22.42 -7.14 10.03
N GLU A 205 -22.18 -6.90 8.75
CA GLU A 205 -20.93 -6.30 8.27
C GLU A 205 -20.78 -4.82 8.69
N GLU A 206 -21.89 -4.07 8.75
CA GLU A 206 -21.88 -2.65 9.10
C GLU A 206 -21.78 -2.40 10.62
N HIS A 207 -22.37 -3.28 11.46
CA HIS A 207 -22.50 -2.99 12.88
C HIS A 207 -21.85 -4.04 13.79
N ILE A 208 -21.96 -5.34 13.48
CA ILE A 208 -21.56 -6.40 14.39
C ILE A 208 -20.10 -6.79 14.21
N ALA A 209 -19.66 -6.99 12.97
CA ALA A 209 -18.28 -7.39 12.69
C ALA A 209 -17.26 -6.32 13.14
N PRO A 210 -17.47 -5.00 12.94
CA PRO A 210 -16.60 -3.96 13.50
C PRO A 210 -16.52 -4.02 15.03
N MET A 211 -17.67 -4.20 15.68
CA MET A 211 -17.77 -4.26 17.14
C MET A 211 -17.05 -5.49 17.72
N ILE A 212 -17.22 -6.67 17.10
CA ILE A 212 -16.47 -7.87 17.47
C ILE A 212 -14.96 -7.62 17.29
N SER A 213 -14.57 -7.02 16.16
CA SER A 213 -13.18 -6.69 15.87
C SER A 213 -12.55 -5.80 16.95
N GLU A 214 -13.24 -4.75 17.35
CA GLU A 214 -12.74 -3.74 18.29
C GLU A 214 -12.71 -4.24 19.74
N HIS A 215 -13.78 -4.89 20.19
CA HIS A 215 -13.97 -5.20 21.60
C HIS A 215 -13.68 -6.65 22.00
N CYS A 216 -13.65 -7.59 21.04
CA CYS A 216 -13.60 -9.01 21.36
C CYS A 216 -12.33 -9.73 20.89
N LEU A 217 -11.85 -9.43 19.66
CA LEU A 217 -10.82 -10.25 19.01
C LEU A 217 -9.45 -10.21 19.68
N GLU A 218 -9.09 -9.18 20.42
CA GLU A 218 -7.81 -9.18 21.15
C GLU A 218 -7.69 -10.34 22.16
N CYS A 219 -8.81 -10.80 22.70
CA CYS A 219 -8.86 -11.92 23.65
C CYS A 219 -9.45 -13.21 23.07
N HIS A 220 -10.20 -13.11 21.97
CA HIS A 220 -10.97 -14.21 21.39
C HIS A 220 -10.73 -14.31 19.88
N ASP A 221 -9.47 -14.27 19.45
CA ASP A 221 -9.03 -14.56 18.09
C ASP A 221 -8.35 -15.94 18.00
N THR A 222 -7.84 -16.28 16.83
CA THR A 222 -7.12 -17.54 16.59
C THR A 222 -5.88 -17.69 17.48
N HIS A 223 -5.23 -16.58 17.89
CA HIS A 223 -3.98 -16.58 18.66
C HIS A 223 -4.21 -16.57 20.17
N ASN A 224 -5.24 -15.84 20.61
CA ASN A 224 -5.54 -15.61 22.02
C ASN A 224 -6.94 -16.10 22.38
N GLN A 225 -7.13 -17.41 22.34
CA GLN A 225 -8.43 -18.06 22.60
C GLN A 225 -8.76 -18.12 24.09
N LYS A 226 -8.92 -16.96 24.76
CA LYS A 226 -9.39 -16.96 26.15
C LYS A 226 -10.72 -17.71 26.24
N GLY A 227 -10.83 -18.62 27.20
CA GLY A 227 -12.01 -19.48 27.31
C GLY A 227 -12.17 -20.49 26.16
N LYS A 228 -11.17 -20.76 25.36
CA LYS A 228 -11.19 -21.56 24.12
C LYS A 228 -12.19 -21.04 23.08
N LEU A 229 -12.45 -19.76 23.09
CA LEU A 229 -13.37 -19.06 22.19
C LEU A 229 -12.60 -18.29 21.15
N ASP A 230 -12.97 -18.49 19.89
CA ASP A 230 -12.47 -17.74 18.75
C ASP A 230 -13.68 -17.11 18.01
N LEU A 231 -13.76 -15.79 18.03
CA LEU A 231 -14.80 -15.00 17.40
C LEU A 231 -14.35 -14.41 16.04
N SER A 232 -13.13 -14.70 15.59
CA SER A 232 -12.65 -14.24 14.30
C SER A 232 -13.22 -15.06 13.13
N TRP A 233 -13.54 -16.34 13.36
CA TRP A 233 -14.08 -17.23 12.34
C TRP A 233 -15.52 -17.60 12.65
N LYS A 234 -16.40 -17.52 11.64
CA LYS A 234 -17.82 -17.87 11.72
C LYS A 234 -18.04 -19.25 12.33
N GLU A 235 -17.37 -20.27 11.81
CA GLU A 235 -17.52 -21.65 12.29
C GLU A 235 -17.12 -21.78 13.76
N SER A 236 -16.01 -21.17 14.15
CA SER A 236 -15.50 -21.18 15.53
C SER A 236 -16.43 -20.42 16.48
N ALA A 237 -16.93 -19.25 16.06
CA ALA A 237 -17.85 -18.44 16.87
C ALA A 237 -19.15 -19.18 17.18
N PHE A 238 -19.74 -19.87 16.20
CA PHE A 238 -20.96 -20.68 16.45
C PHE A 238 -20.68 -21.99 17.16
N LYS A 239 -19.48 -22.56 17.02
CA LYS A 239 -19.06 -23.73 17.83
C LYS A 239 -18.95 -23.36 19.30
N GLY A 240 -18.58 -22.12 19.61
CA GLY A 240 -18.43 -21.58 20.94
C GLY A 240 -17.14 -21.97 21.64
N GLY A 241 -17.08 -21.72 22.94
CA GLY A 241 -15.88 -21.89 23.76
C GLY A 241 -15.94 -23.09 24.73
N LYS A 242 -15.22 -22.95 25.84
CA LYS A 242 -15.11 -23.97 26.88
C LYS A 242 -16.47 -24.46 27.44
N HIS A 243 -17.48 -23.60 27.40
CA HIS A 243 -18.80 -23.88 27.93
C HIS A 243 -19.86 -24.24 26.86
N GLY A 244 -19.45 -24.42 25.61
CA GLY A 244 -20.31 -24.74 24.47
C GLY A 244 -20.72 -23.53 23.65
N GLU A 245 -21.86 -23.65 22.96
CA GLU A 245 -22.39 -22.58 22.10
C GLU A 245 -22.70 -21.32 22.90
N ILE A 246 -22.25 -20.16 22.39
CA ILE A 246 -22.44 -18.85 23.03
C ILE A 246 -23.43 -17.96 22.27
N ILE A 247 -23.77 -18.34 21.03
CA ILE A 247 -24.72 -17.64 20.16
C ILE A 247 -25.87 -18.58 19.84
N VAL A 248 -27.06 -18.28 20.36
CA VAL A 248 -28.30 -19.02 20.06
C VAL A 248 -29.18 -18.16 19.16
N PRO A 249 -29.21 -18.41 17.83
CA PRO A 249 -29.95 -17.58 16.89
C PRO A 249 -31.44 -17.41 17.28
N GLY A 250 -31.89 -16.16 17.31
CA GLY A 250 -33.25 -15.79 17.67
C GLY A 250 -33.52 -15.68 19.18
N LYS A 251 -32.54 -16.02 20.03
CA LYS A 251 -32.74 -16.11 21.49
C LYS A 251 -31.60 -15.40 22.25
N PRO A 252 -31.61 -14.09 22.36
CA PRO A 252 -30.57 -13.37 23.10
C PRO A 252 -30.47 -13.80 24.56
N GLU A 253 -31.57 -14.02 25.23
CA GLU A 253 -31.59 -14.40 26.65
C GLU A 253 -31.09 -15.85 26.94
N GLU A 254 -30.85 -16.65 25.89
CA GLU A 254 -30.18 -17.95 25.94
C GLU A 254 -28.74 -17.89 25.38
N SER A 255 -28.30 -16.71 24.90
CA SER A 255 -27.00 -16.50 24.27
C SER A 255 -26.00 -15.93 25.26
N GLU A 256 -24.97 -16.70 25.63
CA GLU A 256 -23.94 -16.31 26.59
C GLU A 256 -23.18 -15.04 26.11
N LEU A 257 -22.96 -14.89 24.80
CA LEU A 257 -22.39 -13.67 24.22
C LEU A 257 -23.20 -12.43 24.64
N TRP A 258 -24.53 -12.49 24.54
CA TRP A 258 -25.38 -11.36 24.95
C TRP A 258 -25.36 -11.18 26.47
N LEU A 259 -25.49 -12.26 27.25
CA LEU A 259 -25.55 -12.16 28.70
C LEU A 259 -24.26 -11.55 29.28
N SER A 260 -23.10 -11.98 28.82
CA SER A 260 -21.80 -11.47 29.29
C SER A 260 -21.61 -9.99 29.00
N VAL A 261 -21.98 -9.51 27.79
CA VAL A 261 -21.87 -8.06 27.49
C VAL A 261 -22.97 -7.25 28.16
N HIS A 262 -24.17 -7.83 28.37
CA HIS A 262 -25.29 -7.17 29.05
C HIS A 262 -25.00 -6.89 30.52
N HIS A 263 -24.38 -7.85 31.20
CA HIS A 263 -24.03 -7.76 32.61
C HIS A 263 -22.68 -7.09 32.89
N ASP A 264 -22.03 -6.56 31.84
CA ASP A 264 -20.71 -5.92 31.96
C ASP A 264 -19.58 -6.88 32.42
N GLU A 265 -19.75 -8.19 32.17
CA GLU A 265 -18.74 -9.21 32.43
C GLU A 265 -17.69 -9.26 31.32
N MET A 266 -18.05 -8.79 30.10
CA MET A 266 -17.19 -8.66 28.94
C MET A 266 -17.42 -7.31 28.26
N PRO A 267 -16.34 -6.67 27.72
CA PRO A 267 -14.91 -7.04 27.77
C PRO A 267 -14.31 -6.94 29.17
N ASP A 268 -13.48 -7.92 29.57
CA ASP A 268 -12.78 -7.94 30.86
C ASP A 268 -11.56 -6.98 30.81
N ASP A 269 -11.40 -6.15 31.84
CA ASP A 269 -10.32 -5.15 31.99
C ASP A 269 -10.23 -4.10 30.85
N ARG A 270 -11.37 -3.76 30.18
CA ARG A 270 -11.45 -2.82 29.05
C ARG A 270 -12.64 -1.89 29.12
N THR A 271 -12.71 -0.96 28.14
CA THR A 271 -13.89 -0.12 27.92
C THR A 271 -15.09 -1.00 27.62
N LEU A 272 -16.12 -0.87 28.44
CA LEU A 272 -17.38 -1.61 28.27
C LEU A 272 -18.13 -1.10 27.04
N LEU A 273 -18.95 -1.97 26.44
CA LEU A 273 -19.83 -1.60 25.36
C LEU A 273 -20.86 -0.55 25.80
N THR A 274 -21.14 0.40 24.93
CA THR A 274 -22.20 1.39 25.12
C THR A 274 -23.58 0.74 25.10
N SER A 275 -24.59 1.45 25.59
CA SER A 275 -25.97 0.95 25.54
C SER A 275 -26.48 0.72 24.12
N GLU A 276 -26.02 1.54 23.17
CA GLU A 276 -26.33 1.42 21.74
C GLU A 276 -25.69 0.16 21.15
N GLU A 277 -24.42 -0.10 21.40
CA GLU A 277 -23.71 -1.30 20.94
C GLU A 277 -24.31 -2.59 21.51
N LYS A 278 -24.65 -2.60 22.79
CA LYS A 278 -25.38 -3.71 23.41
C LYS A 278 -26.72 -3.94 22.71
N ALA A 279 -27.47 -2.89 22.38
CA ALA A 279 -28.75 -3.01 21.69
C ALA A 279 -28.56 -3.61 20.28
N LEU A 280 -27.50 -3.28 19.55
CA LEU A 280 -27.17 -3.84 18.23
C LEU A 280 -26.87 -5.34 18.32
N ILE A 281 -26.08 -5.80 19.30
CA ILE A 281 -25.83 -7.24 19.52
C ILE A 281 -27.12 -7.97 19.81
N LYS A 282 -27.95 -7.42 20.71
CA LYS A 282 -29.27 -8.03 21.02
C LYS A 282 -30.14 -8.15 19.78
N GLN A 283 -30.25 -7.07 19.01
CA GLN A 283 -31.02 -7.02 17.77
C GLN A 283 -30.51 -8.02 16.73
N TRP A 284 -29.21 -8.14 16.57
CA TRP A 284 -28.61 -9.11 15.67
C TRP A 284 -28.97 -10.56 16.04
N ILE A 285 -28.80 -10.91 17.30
CA ILE A 285 -29.17 -12.25 17.77
C ILE A 285 -30.67 -12.50 17.60
N GLN A 286 -31.56 -11.56 17.98
CA GLN A 286 -33.01 -11.64 17.80
C GLN A 286 -33.42 -11.88 16.35
N ASN A 287 -32.69 -11.28 15.40
CA ASN A 287 -32.92 -11.39 13.97
C ASN A 287 -32.34 -12.68 13.36
N GLY A 288 -31.82 -13.60 14.19
CA GLY A 288 -31.33 -14.92 13.78
C GLY A 288 -29.81 -14.99 13.65
N ALA A 289 -29.05 -14.05 14.21
CA ALA A 289 -27.59 -14.02 14.27
C ALA A 289 -26.92 -14.29 12.89
N THR A 290 -27.42 -13.63 11.84
CA THR A 290 -26.87 -13.80 10.49
C THR A 290 -25.42 -13.33 10.46
N TRP A 291 -24.51 -14.22 10.10
CA TRP A 291 -23.08 -13.96 9.95
C TRP A 291 -22.72 -14.17 8.48
N SER A 292 -22.41 -13.09 7.77
CA SER A 292 -22.35 -13.06 6.30
C SER A 292 -20.97 -13.40 5.72
N ILE A 293 -19.91 -13.20 6.51
CA ILE A 293 -18.51 -13.45 6.10
C ILE A 293 -17.97 -14.68 6.84
N ASP A 294 -16.96 -15.34 6.30
CA ASP A 294 -16.36 -16.49 6.95
C ASP A 294 -15.35 -16.10 8.03
N HIS A 295 -14.61 -15.00 7.81
CA HIS A 295 -13.58 -14.49 8.70
C HIS A 295 -13.74 -12.98 8.91
N ILE A 296 -13.67 -12.53 10.16
CA ILE A 296 -13.56 -11.11 10.51
C ILE A 296 -12.08 -10.76 10.50
N ASP A 297 -11.67 -10.05 9.46
CA ASP A 297 -10.33 -9.46 9.39
C ASP A 297 -10.34 -8.15 10.18
N PRO A 298 -9.61 -8.05 11.32
CA PRO A 298 -9.56 -6.82 12.11
C PRO A 298 -9.11 -5.59 11.32
N VAL A 299 -8.28 -5.79 10.28
CA VAL A 299 -7.78 -4.71 9.43
C VAL A 299 -8.89 -4.03 8.67
N LEU A 300 -9.86 -4.78 8.14
CA LEU A 300 -10.98 -4.22 7.37
C LEU A 300 -11.85 -3.28 8.23
N TYR A 301 -11.95 -3.54 9.54
CA TYR A 301 -12.80 -2.77 10.47
C TYR A 301 -12.02 -1.72 11.26
N ALA A 302 -10.73 -1.90 11.47
CA ALA A 302 -9.85 -0.89 12.06
C ALA A 302 -9.69 0.35 11.15
N HIS A 303 -10.06 0.25 9.85
CA HIS A 303 -10.05 1.39 8.91
C HIS A 303 -11.06 2.50 9.22
N GLN A 304 -11.98 2.30 10.13
CA GLN A 304 -12.79 3.39 10.68
C GLN A 304 -12.02 4.23 11.71
N ALA A 305 -10.96 3.69 12.31
CA ALA A 305 -9.98 4.45 13.06
C ALA A 305 -8.95 5.06 12.08
N GLU A 306 -8.57 6.32 12.29
CA GLU A 306 -7.64 7.06 11.42
C GLU A 306 -6.40 6.22 11.08
N VAL A 307 -6.08 6.07 9.79
CA VAL A 307 -4.79 5.51 9.34
C VAL A 307 -3.68 6.41 9.88
N VAL A 308 -3.01 5.97 10.93
CA VAL A 308 -2.02 6.77 11.65
C VAL A 308 -0.74 6.89 10.85
N SER A 309 -0.34 5.84 10.13
CA SER A 309 0.83 5.85 9.25
C SER A 309 0.91 4.58 8.39
N ASN A 310 1.67 4.66 7.31
CA ASN A 310 2.05 3.48 6.53
C ASN A 310 3.52 3.16 6.83
N TRP A 311 3.82 1.90 7.12
CA TRP A 311 5.19 1.46 7.09
C TRP A 311 5.59 1.13 5.66
N VAL A 312 6.64 1.78 5.19
CA VAL A 312 7.11 1.65 3.81
C VAL A 312 8.60 1.36 3.82
N ARG A 313 9.01 0.31 3.15
CA ARG A 313 10.41 -0.04 2.97
C ARG A 313 10.69 -0.42 1.52
N ARG A 314 11.62 0.28 0.88
CA ARG A 314 12.10 -0.11 -0.46
C ARG A 314 12.73 -1.50 -0.39
N LEU A 315 12.55 -2.31 -1.44
CA LEU A 315 13.31 -3.55 -1.61
C LEU A 315 14.80 -3.24 -1.65
N THR A 316 15.61 -4.06 -0.99
CA THR A 316 17.06 -4.03 -1.19
C THR A 316 17.40 -4.47 -2.61
N LEU A 317 18.62 -4.20 -3.06
CA LEU A 317 19.08 -4.62 -4.38
C LEU A 317 18.94 -6.14 -4.57
N SER A 318 19.27 -6.94 -3.55
CA SER A 318 19.12 -8.41 -3.63
C SER A 318 17.66 -8.83 -3.66
N GLU A 319 16.81 -8.24 -2.82
CA GLU A 319 15.36 -8.50 -2.81
C GLU A 319 14.70 -8.11 -4.15
N TYR A 320 15.11 -7.00 -4.75
CA TYR A 320 14.59 -6.58 -6.07
C TYR A 320 14.96 -7.58 -7.16
N ILE A 321 16.23 -8.00 -7.24
CA ILE A 321 16.71 -9.00 -8.21
C ILE A 321 15.94 -10.31 -8.06
N LEU A 322 15.82 -10.83 -6.84
CA LEU A 322 15.11 -12.07 -6.57
C LEU A 322 13.61 -11.95 -6.85
N THR A 323 13.01 -10.80 -6.56
CA THR A 323 11.59 -10.55 -6.85
C THR A 323 11.33 -10.56 -8.36
N VAL A 324 12.15 -9.87 -9.16
CA VAL A 324 12.02 -9.88 -10.62
C VAL A 324 12.17 -11.30 -11.17
N ARG A 325 13.22 -12.03 -10.75
CA ARG A 325 13.45 -13.42 -11.19
C ARG A 325 12.24 -14.31 -10.88
N ASN A 326 11.70 -14.24 -9.67
CA ASN A 326 10.57 -15.09 -9.26
C ASN A 326 9.24 -14.66 -9.87
N THR A 327 9.08 -13.37 -10.23
CA THR A 327 7.83 -12.84 -10.78
C THR A 327 7.72 -13.08 -12.28
N VAL A 328 8.77 -12.75 -13.04
CA VAL A 328 8.76 -12.74 -14.53
C VAL A 328 9.81 -13.64 -15.16
N ASP A 329 10.55 -14.40 -14.36
CA ASP A 329 11.57 -15.37 -14.80
C ASP A 329 12.73 -14.74 -15.62
N VAL A 330 13.14 -13.53 -15.25
CA VAL A 330 14.25 -12.79 -15.88
C VAL A 330 15.35 -12.54 -14.86
N ASP A 331 16.60 -12.87 -15.22
CA ASP A 331 17.76 -12.56 -14.40
C ASP A 331 18.37 -11.21 -14.78
N ILE A 332 18.16 -10.23 -13.93
CA ILE A 332 18.70 -8.86 -14.07
C ILE A 332 19.89 -8.60 -13.15
N SER A 333 20.52 -9.63 -12.63
CA SER A 333 21.54 -9.48 -11.56
C SER A 333 22.68 -8.56 -11.94
N GLU A 334 23.16 -8.61 -13.18
CA GLU A 334 24.23 -7.74 -13.69
C GLU A 334 23.72 -6.32 -13.94
N ASP A 335 22.61 -6.17 -14.68
CA ASP A 335 22.02 -4.88 -15.00
C ASP A 335 21.65 -4.10 -13.74
N ALA A 336 21.00 -4.77 -12.78
CA ALA A 336 20.58 -4.12 -11.54
C ALA A 336 21.78 -3.64 -10.69
N ARG A 337 22.87 -4.44 -10.61
CA ARG A 337 24.08 -4.01 -9.89
C ARG A 337 24.80 -2.85 -10.56
N ASN A 338 24.68 -2.72 -11.88
CA ASN A 338 25.30 -1.64 -12.63
C ASN A 338 24.47 -0.35 -12.61
N LEU A 339 23.15 -0.44 -12.61
CA LEU A 339 22.25 0.71 -12.74
C LEU A 339 21.78 1.26 -11.38
N LEU A 340 21.46 0.39 -10.42
CA LEU A 340 20.96 0.81 -9.11
C LEU A 340 22.11 1.24 -8.19
N PRO A 341 21.96 2.33 -7.43
CA PRO A 341 22.87 2.66 -6.35
C PRO A 341 22.93 1.53 -5.32
N ARG A 342 24.11 1.31 -4.73
CA ARG A 342 24.28 0.31 -3.68
C ARG A 342 23.50 0.69 -2.42
N ASP A 343 22.91 -0.33 -1.78
CA ASP A 343 22.25 -0.12 -0.49
C ASP A 343 23.27 0.21 0.59
N LEU A 344 22.97 1.26 1.35
CA LEU A 344 23.78 1.64 2.50
C LEU A 344 23.42 0.73 3.67
N ARG A 345 24.45 0.26 4.39
CA ARG A 345 24.25 -0.52 5.61
C ARG A 345 24.12 0.40 6.83
N ALA A 346 23.13 0.10 7.67
CA ALA A 346 23.00 0.70 8.98
C ALA A 346 22.75 -0.39 10.01
N ASP A 347 23.30 -0.24 11.19
CA ASP A 347 23.18 -1.21 12.28
C ASP A 347 23.61 -2.63 11.88
N GLY A 348 24.53 -2.73 10.91
CA GLY A 348 25.03 -4.00 10.39
C GLY A 348 24.25 -4.58 9.22
N PHE A 349 23.07 -4.07 8.87
CA PHE A 349 22.18 -4.64 7.86
C PHE A 349 21.86 -3.65 6.72
N SER A 350 21.63 -4.19 5.52
CA SER A 350 21.27 -3.41 4.32
C SER A 350 19.77 -3.12 4.21
N ASN A 351 18.94 -3.81 4.99
CA ASN A 351 17.47 -3.73 4.90
C ASN A 351 16.81 -2.74 5.87
N THR A 352 17.57 -1.82 6.42
CA THR A 352 17.07 -0.82 7.38
C THR A 352 16.31 0.28 6.64
N ALA A 353 15.01 0.43 6.92
CA ALA A 353 14.08 1.27 6.15
C ALA A 353 14.53 2.74 5.98
N TYR A 354 15.08 3.35 7.03
CA TYR A 354 15.49 4.76 6.99
C TYR A 354 16.71 5.04 6.08
N ASN A 355 17.45 4.00 5.67
CA ASN A 355 18.58 4.12 4.75
C ASN A 355 18.23 3.76 3.29
N LEU A 356 17.04 3.19 3.05
CA LEU A 356 16.58 2.77 1.74
C LEU A 356 15.82 3.89 1.01
N ASN A 357 16.41 5.07 0.94
CA ASN A 357 15.84 6.21 0.24
C ASN A 357 15.86 6.02 -1.28
N VAL A 358 14.93 6.67 -1.97
CA VAL A 358 14.86 6.74 -3.43
C VAL A 358 15.12 8.16 -3.88
N ASP A 359 16.09 8.32 -4.77
CA ASP A 359 16.40 9.55 -5.48
C ASP A 359 16.11 9.41 -6.98
N LEU A 360 16.40 10.46 -7.75
CA LEU A 360 16.18 10.45 -9.19
C LEU A 360 16.99 9.37 -9.92
N LYS A 361 18.16 8.98 -9.39
CA LYS A 361 18.97 7.89 -9.97
C LYS A 361 18.26 6.56 -9.87
N HIS A 362 17.65 6.29 -8.71
CA HIS A 362 16.83 5.08 -8.53
C HIS A 362 15.63 5.07 -9.48
N VAL A 363 14.90 6.19 -9.60
CA VAL A 363 13.74 6.28 -10.51
C VAL A 363 14.14 5.98 -11.94
N ASN A 364 15.23 6.60 -12.41
CA ASN A 364 15.75 6.36 -13.77
C ASN A 364 16.22 4.91 -13.96
N ALA A 365 16.88 4.34 -12.94
CA ALA A 365 17.35 2.96 -12.99
C ALA A 365 16.18 1.96 -13.05
N TYR A 366 15.13 2.15 -12.23
CA TYR A 366 13.95 1.29 -12.28
C TYR A 366 13.23 1.37 -13.62
N ALA A 367 13.13 2.55 -14.24
CA ALA A 367 12.55 2.69 -15.57
C ALA A 367 13.35 1.93 -16.63
N GLN A 368 14.68 2.09 -16.64
CA GLN A 368 15.55 1.35 -17.56
C GLN A 368 15.53 -0.16 -17.33
N LEU A 369 15.48 -0.59 -16.07
CA LEU A 369 15.38 -2.00 -15.73
C LEU A 369 14.04 -2.59 -16.14
N ALA A 370 12.92 -1.88 -15.96
CA ALA A 370 11.60 -2.33 -16.37
C ALA A 370 11.55 -2.56 -17.89
N GLU A 371 12.09 -1.62 -18.69
CA GLU A 371 12.21 -1.78 -20.15
C GLU A 371 13.06 -3.03 -20.51
N LYS A 372 14.24 -3.18 -19.89
CA LYS A 372 15.11 -4.36 -20.14
C LYS A 372 14.46 -5.68 -19.74
N ILE A 373 13.71 -5.69 -18.63
CA ILE A 373 13.00 -6.89 -18.15
C ILE A 373 11.98 -7.33 -19.18
N VAL A 374 11.11 -6.43 -19.65
CA VAL A 374 10.06 -6.82 -20.62
C VAL A 374 10.62 -7.19 -21.99
N GLN A 375 11.78 -6.66 -22.38
CA GLN A 375 12.50 -7.06 -23.58
C GLN A 375 13.07 -8.49 -23.50
N GLN A 376 13.38 -8.97 -22.31
CA GLN A 376 13.98 -10.30 -22.07
C GLN A 376 12.92 -11.35 -21.69
N MET A 377 11.74 -10.94 -21.18
CA MET A 377 10.74 -11.88 -20.71
C MET A 377 9.99 -12.58 -21.84
N ASP A 378 9.65 -13.84 -21.63
CA ASP A 378 8.68 -14.56 -22.49
C ASP A 378 7.26 -14.16 -22.08
N VAL A 379 6.74 -13.10 -22.71
CA VAL A 379 5.41 -12.54 -22.44
C VAL A 379 4.31 -13.58 -22.65
N ALA A 380 4.43 -14.39 -23.68
CA ALA A 380 3.43 -15.41 -24.00
C ALA A 380 3.39 -16.51 -22.93
N SER A 381 4.55 -16.97 -22.46
CA SER A 381 4.63 -17.95 -21.36
C SER A 381 4.16 -17.37 -20.04
N PHE A 382 4.48 -16.10 -19.76
CA PHE A 382 4.00 -15.41 -18.58
C PHE A 382 2.47 -15.28 -18.58
N THR A 383 1.88 -14.85 -19.69
CA THR A 383 0.44 -14.70 -19.84
C THR A 383 -0.31 -16.02 -19.64
N ARG A 384 0.25 -17.15 -20.14
CA ARG A 384 -0.34 -18.50 -20.00
C ARG A 384 -0.48 -18.96 -18.54
N LYS A 385 0.24 -18.38 -17.59
CA LYS A 385 0.06 -18.67 -16.15
C LYS A 385 -1.32 -18.25 -15.65
N PHE A 386 -1.94 -17.24 -16.27
CA PHE A 386 -3.19 -16.65 -15.81
C PHE A 386 -4.39 -16.96 -16.71
N VAL A 387 -4.17 -17.21 -18.01
CA VAL A 387 -5.24 -17.42 -18.99
C VAL A 387 -4.88 -18.57 -19.94
N GLN A 388 -5.78 -19.53 -20.08
CA GLN A 388 -5.57 -20.69 -20.97
C GLN A 388 -5.91 -20.44 -22.45
N ASN A 389 -6.79 -19.47 -22.76
CA ASN A 389 -7.23 -19.14 -24.12
C ASN A 389 -6.96 -17.67 -24.45
N LEU A 390 -6.16 -17.44 -25.49
CA LEU A 390 -5.68 -16.12 -25.93
C LEU A 390 -6.66 -15.32 -26.80
N LYS A 391 -7.98 -15.49 -26.65
CA LYS A 391 -8.97 -14.63 -27.32
C LYS A 391 -9.48 -13.62 -26.32
N PHE A 392 -8.98 -12.39 -26.39
CA PHE A 392 -9.30 -11.37 -25.41
C PHE A 392 -10.44 -10.46 -25.87
N THR A 393 -11.54 -10.48 -25.14
CA THR A 393 -12.50 -9.39 -25.08
C THR A 393 -12.03 -8.38 -24.02
N ASP A 394 -12.63 -7.18 -23.99
CA ASP A 394 -12.33 -6.17 -22.96
C ASP A 394 -12.46 -6.71 -21.51
N ASN A 395 -13.43 -7.60 -21.28
CA ASN A 395 -13.63 -8.21 -19.96
C ASN A 395 -12.52 -9.22 -19.62
N GLU A 396 -12.07 -10.00 -20.61
CA GLU A 396 -10.97 -10.96 -20.39
C GLU A 396 -9.64 -10.25 -20.15
N MET A 397 -9.39 -9.12 -20.82
CA MET A 397 -8.21 -8.29 -20.54
C MET A 397 -8.26 -7.70 -19.13
N GLY A 398 -9.42 -7.26 -18.64
CA GLY A 398 -9.60 -6.82 -17.25
C GLY A 398 -9.24 -7.93 -16.26
N ALA A 399 -9.79 -9.12 -16.43
CA ALA A 399 -9.53 -10.27 -15.57
C ALA A 399 -8.04 -10.72 -15.63
N LEU A 400 -7.42 -10.64 -16.82
CA LEU A 400 -5.98 -10.90 -16.96
C LEU A 400 -5.15 -9.89 -16.16
N ILE A 401 -5.45 -8.59 -16.29
CA ILE A 401 -4.75 -7.52 -15.55
C ILE A 401 -4.90 -7.70 -14.04
N GLU A 402 -6.09 -8.05 -13.56
CA GLU A 402 -6.32 -8.35 -12.14
C GLU A 402 -5.46 -9.53 -11.65
N SER A 403 -5.47 -10.63 -12.40
CA SER A 403 -4.74 -11.85 -12.03
C SER A 403 -3.23 -11.66 -12.08
N MET A 404 -2.68 -11.11 -13.17
CA MET A 404 -1.25 -10.85 -13.28
C MET A 404 -0.81 -9.71 -12.36
N GLY A 405 -1.65 -8.70 -12.15
CA GLY A 405 -1.37 -7.60 -11.25
C GLY A 405 -1.29 -8.06 -9.80
N LYS A 406 -2.20 -8.95 -9.37
CA LYS A 406 -2.11 -9.58 -8.05
C LYS A 406 -0.77 -10.30 -7.87
N TRP A 407 -0.30 -11.00 -8.89
CA TRP A 407 0.99 -11.70 -8.88
C TRP A 407 2.16 -10.72 -8.84
N VAL A 408 2.20 -9.74 -9.74
CA VAL A 408 3.30 -8.78 -9.87
C VAL A 408 3.36 -7.82 -8.69
N LEU A 409 2.21 -7.26 -8.29
CA LEU A 409 2.11 -6.28 -7.20
C LEU A 409 1.94 -6.93 -5.81
N ARG A 410 1.87 -8.27 -5.76
CA ARG A 410 1.82 -9.06 -4.53
C ARG A 410 0.60 -8.78 -3.66
N GLY A 411 -0.54 -8.53 -4.30
CA GLY A 411 -1.82 -8.27 -3.65
C GLY A 411 -2.85 -7.73 -4.63
N PRO A 412 -4.12 -7.66 -4.26
CA PRO A 412 -5.20 -7.28 -5.15
C PRO A 412 -4.96 -5.94 -5.86
N VAL A 413 -5.33 -5.88 -7.14
CA VAL A 413 -5.31 -4.64 -7.93
C VAL A 413 -6.57 -3.86 -7.58
N ASN A 414 -6.43 -2.58 -7.23
CA ASN A 414 -7.57 -1.72 -6.98
C ASN A 414 -8.16 -1.17 -8.30
N GLU A 415 -9.36 -0.59 -8.22
CA GLU A 415 -10.08 -0.08 -9.40
C GLU A 415 -9.31 1.00 -10.17
N HIS A 416 -8.59 1.89 -9.49
CA HIS A 416 -7.79 2.93 -10.14
C HIS A 416 -6.60 2.35 -10.89
N GLU A 417 -5.92 1.37 -10.30
CA GLU A 417 -4.83 0.64 -10.96
C GLU A 417 -5.36 -0.13 -12.17
N LEU A 418 -6.48 -0.86 -12.01
CA LEU A 418 -7.12 -1.59 -13.11
C LEU A 418 -7.49 -0.65 -14.25
N PHE A 419 -8.10 0.49 -13.94
CA PHE A 419 -8.45 1.49 -14.94
C PHE A 419 -7.22 2.04 -15.66
N ALA A 420 -6.15 2.37 -14.93
CA ALA A 420 -4.90 2.87 -15.49
C ALA A 420 -4.25 1.83 -16.43
N TYR A 421 -4.14 0.57 -16.00
CA TYR A 421 -3.55 -0.49 -16.80
C TYR A 421 -4.41 -0.85 -18.04
N ARG A 422 -5.74 -0.82 -17.91
CA ARG A 422 -6.65 -0.95 -19.07
C ARG A 422 -6.48 0.21 -20.05
N GLY A 423 -6.19 1.41 -19.59
CA GLY A 423 -5.86 2.55 -20.45
C GLY A 423 -4.64 2.29 -21.33
N ILE A 424 -3.62 1.60 -20.81
CA ILE A 424 -2.44 1.19 -21.58
C ILE A 424 -2.85 0.20 -22.68
N THR A 425 -3.57 -0.87 -22.31
CA THR A 425 -3.99 -1.89 -23.30
C THR A 425 -4.88 -1.32 -24.39
N THR A 426 -5.80 -0.42 -24.04
CA THR A 426 -6.67 0.29 -24.99
C THR A 426 -5.85 1.16 -25.96
N SER A 427 -4.81 1.84 -25.46
CA SER A 427 -3.93 2.68 -26.28
C SER A 427 -3.12 1.86 -27.27
N VAL A 428 -2.60 0.70 -26.86
CA VAL A 428 -1.88 -0.24 -27.73
C VAL A 428 -2.80 -0.80 -28.81
N ALA A 429 -4.00 -1.24 -28.43
CA ALA A 429 -4.99 -1.75 -29.38
C ALA A 429 -5.40 -0.68 -30.41
N ALA A 430 -5.62 0.56 -29.98
CA ALA A 430 -5.94 1.68 -30.86
C ALA A 430 -4.81 2.02 -31.85
N ALA A 431 -3.56 1.78 -31.44
CA ALA A 431 -2.38 1.92 -32.30
C ALA A 431 -2.14 0.72 -33.23
N GLY A 432 -2.96 -0.35 -33.13
CA GLY A 432 -2.82 -1.58 -33.93
C GLY A 432 -1.75 -2.55 -33.40
N GLY A 433 -1.33 -2.39 -32.15
CA GLY A 433 -0.39 -3.27 -31.47
C GLY A 433 -1.01 -4.62 -31.10
N SER A 434 -0.14 -5.58 -30.79
CA SER A 434 -0.50 -6.94 -30.40
C SER A 434 -0.89 -7.04 -28.91
N HIS A 435 -1.49 -8.17 -28.54
CA HIS A 435 -1.79 -8.48 -27.13
C HIS A 435 -0.51 -8.62 -26.29
N ASP A 436 0.52 -9.25 -26.86
CA ASP A 436 1.79 -9.43 -26.16
C ASP A 436 2.48 -8.07 -25.89
N GLU A 437 2.42 -7.13 -26.83
CA GLU A 437 2.86 -5.76 -26.64
C GLU A 437 2.05 -5.04 -25.54
N ALA A 438 0.74 -5.23 -25.52
CA ALA A 438 -0.12 -4.65 -24.51
C ALA A 438 0.21 -5.20 -23.11
N VAL A 439 0.39 -6.52 -22.98
CA VAL A 439 0.78 -7.17 -21.71
C VAL A 439 2.17 -6.72 -21.29
N ALA A 440 3.15 -6.68 -22.21
CA ALA A 440 4.50 -6.22 -21.92
C ALA A 440 4.51 -4.80 -21.32
N LEU A 441 3.80 -3.86 -21.94
CA LEU A 441 3.73 -2.48 -21.45
C LEU A 441 2.98 -2.35 -20.11
N VAL A 442 1.96 -3.19 -19.86
CA VAL A 442 1.31 -3.24 -18.55
C VAL A 442 2.27 -3.77 -17.49
N VAL A 443 3.00 -4.86 -17.78
CA VAL A 443 4.02 -5.39 -16.86
C VAL A 443 5.12 -4.35 -16.61
N GLU A 444 5.59 -3.66 -17.66
CA GLU A 444 6.57 -2.58 -17.53
C GLU A 444 6.08 -1.47 -16.59
N ALA A 445 4.83 -1.05 -16.71
CA ALA A 445 4.22 -0.07 -15.81
C ALA A 445 4.09 -0.60 -14.37
N MET A 446 3.72 -1.88 -14.20
CA MET A 446 3.64 -2.53 -12.89
C MET A 446 5.01 -2.61 -12.20
N LEU A 447 6.07 -2.93 -12.94
CA LEU A 447 7.45 -3.00 -12.42
C LEU A 447 7.98 -1.63 -11.93
N GLN A 448 7.43 -0.54 -12.46
CA GLN A 448 7.75 0.83 -12.03
C GLN A 448 6.80 1.34 -10.92
N SER A 449 5.77 0.57 -10.56
CA SER A 449 4.84 0.93 -9.50
C SER A 449 5.53 0.98 -8.14
N PRO A 450 5.22 1.95 -7.28
CA PRO A 450 5.64 1.93 -5.88
C PRO A 450 5.30 0.60 -5.18
N ARG A 451 4.18 -0.03 -5.50
CA ARG A 451 3.79 -1.34 -4.94
C ARG A 451 4.74 -2.48 -5.32
N PHE A 452 5.44 -2.38 -6.47
CA PHE A 452 6.48 -3.34 -6.83
C PHE A 452 7.82 -3.03 -6.14
N ILE A 453 8.20 -1.75 -6.10
CA ILE A 453 9.50 -1.29 -5.61
C ILE A 453 9.58 -1.31 -4.08
N TYR A 454 8.44 -1.12 -3.39
CA TYR A 454 8.36 -1.05 -1.93
C TYR A 454 7.54 -2.20 -1.36
N ARG A 455 7.87 -2.58 -0.14
CA ARG A 455 6.93 -3.23 0.77
C ARG A 455 6.16 -2.14 1.48
N VAL A 456 4.85 -2.24 1.43
CA VAL A 456 3.94 -1.31 2.10
C VAL A 456 3.11 -2.14 3.08
N GLU A 457 3.02 -1.69 4.31
CA GLU A 457 2.14 -2.26 5.33
C GLU A 457 1.34 -1.11 5.94
N ASN A 458 0.03 -1.25 5.98
CA ASN A 458 -0.85 -0.22 6.51
C ASN A 458 -0.92 -0.35 8.03
N HIS A 459 -0.60 0.72 8.73
CA HIS A 459 -0.75 0.78 10.18
C HIS A 459 -2.14 1.31 10.50
N VAL A 460 -2.96 0.46 11.07
CA VAL A 460 -4.35 0.74 11.41
C VAL A 460 -4.52 0.63 12.92
N GLY A 461 -5.21 1.59 13.54
CA GLY A 461 -5.46 1.61 14.98
C GLY A 461 -4.60 2.60 15.77
N ASP A 462 -4.58 2.48 17.08
CA ASP A 462 -3.99 3.43 18.05
C ASP A 462 -2.46 3.35 18.22
N GLY A 463 -1.80 2.43 17.53
CA GLY A 463 -0.34 2.38 17.44
C GLY A 463 0.38 1.52 18.48
N THR A 464 -0.28 0.65 19.20
CA THR A 464 0.39 -0.30 20.11
C THR A 464 0.65 -1.65 19.46
N VAL A 465 -0.31 -2.18 18.72
CA VAL A 465 -0.21 -3.39 17.89
C VAL A 465 -0.98 -3.15 16.59
N TRP A 466 -0.33 -3.39 15.45
CA TRP A 466 -0.97 -3.20 14.15
C TRP A 466 -1.12 -4.54 13.44
N PRO A 467 -2.37 -5.03 13.27
CA PRO A 467 -2.63 -6.16 12.40
C PRO A 467 -2.25 -5.79 10.95
N VAL A 468 -1.84 -6.77 10.19
CA VAL A 468 -1.62 -6.68 8.75
C VAL A 468 -2.66 -7.54 8.05
N ASP A 469 -3.05 -7.20 6.82
CA ASP A 469 -3.93 -8.07 6.05
C ASP A 469 -3.20 -9.35 5.59
N ASP A 470 -3.96 -10.33 5.08
CA ASP A 470 -3.40 -11.62 4.67
C ASP A 470 -2.35 -11.48 3.55
N HIS A 471 -2.55 -10.56 2.60
CA HIS A 471 -1.56 -10.30 1.55
C HIS A 471 -0.33 -9.59 2.09
N GLU A 472 -0.48 -8.66 3.02
CA GLU A 472 0.64 -8.03 3.73
C GLU A 472 1.40 -9.06 4.57
N LEU A 473 0.70 -9.98 5.24
CA LEU A 473 1.31 -11.08 5.98
C LEU A 473 2.05 -12.04 5.05
N ALA A 474 1.45 -12.43 3.92
CA ALA A 474 2.10 -13.23 2.89
C ALA A 474 3.40 -12.57 2.40
N ASN A 475 3.36 -11.27 2.12
CA ASN A 475 4.55 -10.49 1.76
C ASN A 475 5.59 -10.50 2.89
N ARG A 476 5.16 -10.28 4.14
CA ARG A 476 6.06 -10.21 5.29
C ARG A 476 6.83 -11.51 5.46
N ILE A 477 6.16 -12.66 5.48
CA ILE A 477 6.82 -13.97 5.66
C ILE A 477 7.67 -14.36 4.46
N SER A 478 7.23 -14.08 3.23
CA SER A 478 8.00 -14.41 2.03
C SER A 478 9.32 -13.63 1.95
N TYR A 479 9.31 -12.34 2.24
CA TYR A 479 10.55 -11.55 2.26
C TYR A 479 11.46 -11.87 3.45
N ILE A 480 10.91 -12.30 4.58
CA ILE A 480 11.72 -12.79 5.71
C ILE A 480 12.42 -14.09 5.33
N LEU A 481 11.68 -15.07 4.82
CA LEU A 481 12.18 -16.42 4.62
C LEU A 481 12.90 -16.60 3.27
N TRP A 482 12.47 -15.91 2.22
CA TRP A 482 12.99 -16.10 0.84
C TRP A 482 13.67 -14.87 0.24
N GLY A 483 13.48 -13.68 0.84
CA GLY A 483 13.98 -12.44 0.26
C GLY A 483 13.29 -12.02 -1.04
N SER A 484 12.13 -12.59 -1.37
CA SER A 484 11.36 -12.33 -2.59
C SER A 484 9.87 -12.36 -2.31
N GLY A 485 9.04 -12.02 -3.31
CA GLY A 485 7.59 -12.06 -3.18
C GLY A 485 7.02 -13.46 -2.94
N PRO A 486 5.73 -13.53 -2.49
CA PRO A 486 5.04 -14.79 -2.21
C PRO A 486 4.88 -15.64 -3.46
N ASP A 487 4.82 -16.95 -3.28
CA ASP A 487 4.47 -17.89 -4.34
C ASP A 487 2.94 -18.05 -4.47
N GLU A 488 2.52 -18.84 -5.45
CA GLU A 488 1.10 -19.05 -5.74
C GLU A 488 0.35 -19.65 -4.54
N ALA A 489 0.95 -20.62 -3.83
CA ALA A 489 0.31 -21.26 -2.68
C ALA A 489 0.06 -20.26 -1.54
N LEU A 490 1.01 -19.36 -1.31
CA LEU A 490 0.89 -18.33 -0.29
C LEU A 490 -0.12 -17.25 -0.66
N ILE A 491 -0.17 -16.84 -1.96
CA ILE A 491 -1.19 -15.92 -2.47
C ILE A 491 -2.58 -16.54 -2.37
N GLN A 492 -2.74 -17.83 -2.70
CA GLN A 492 -4.02 -18.51 -2.58
C GLN A 492 -4.49 -18.63 -1.13
N ALA A 493 -3.59 -18.84 -0.18
CA ALA A 493 -3.92 -18.83 1.24
C ALA A 493 -4.36 -17.43 1.71
N ALA A 494 -3.67 -16.38 1.24
CA ALA A 494 -4.06 -15.00 1.51
C ALA A 494 -5.43 -14.63 0.91
N ASP A 495 -5.71 -15.06 -0.33
CA ASP A 495 -7.01 -14.85 -1.00
C ASP A 495 -8.19 -15.47 -0.22
N LYS A 496 -7.94 -16.53 0.54
CA LYS A 496 -8.95 -17.21 1.36
C LYS A 496 -9.09 -16.64 2.76
N GLY A 497 -8.21 -15.72 3.17
CA GLY A 497 -8.17 -15.22 4.54
C GLY A 497 -7.74 -16.28 5.56
N GLU A 498 -6.84 -17.18 5.17
CA GLU A 498 -6.45 -18.35 5.98
C GLU A 498 -5.13 -18.16 6.74
N LEU A 499 -4.34 -17.12 6.43
CA LEU A 499 -2.99 -16.96 6.99
C LEU A 499 -2.98 -16.58 8.47
N TYR A 500 -4.07 -16.06 9.01
CA TYR A 500 -4.21 -15.79 10.44
C TYR A 500 -4.47 -17.04 11.29
N ARG A 501 -4.71 -18.18 10.67
CA ARG A 501 -4.86 -19.45 11.40
C ARG A 501 -3.50 -20.02 11.71
N ASP A 502 -3.20 -20.19 13.00
CA ASP A 502 -1.89 -20.68 13.48
C ASP A 502 -1.46 -21.99 12.82
N ASP A 503 -2.40 -22.93 12.63
CA ASP A 503 -2.14 -24.22 12.00
C ASP A 503 -1.76 -24.07 10.52
N LEU A 504 -2.40 -23.16 9.78
CA LEU A 504 -2.15 -22.94 8.36
C LEU A 504 -0.92 -22.06 8.14
N LEU A 505 -0.72 -21.03 8.95
CA LEU A 505 0.51 -20.23 8.94
C LEU A 505 1.72 -21.11 9.21
N GLY A 506 1.66 -21.97 10.25
CA GLY A 506 2.72 -22.92 10.59
C GLY A 506 3.06 -23.86 9.42
N GLN A 507 2.04 -24.45 8.76
CA GLN A 507 2.24 -25.29 7.58
C GLN A 507 2.91 -24.53 6.43
N GLN A 508 2.53 -23.27 6.15
CA GLN A 508 3.19 -22.47 5.13
C GLN A 508 4.64 -22.19 5.50
N VAL A 509 4.94 -21.84 6.73
CA VAL A 509 6.30 -21.57 7.20
C VAL A 509 7.16 -22.84 7.10
N GLU A 510 6.67 -24.01 7.53
CA GLU A 510 7.39 -25.30 7.40
C GLU A 510 7.74 -25.60 5.94
N ARG A 511 6.74 -25.52 5.04
CA ARG A 511 6.94 -25.70 3.60
C ARG A 511 7.97 -24.71 3.04
N MET A 512 7.92 -23.45 3.47
CA MET A 512 8.83 -22.42 3.00
C MET A 512 10.26 -22.62 3.49
N LEU A 513 10.45 -23.19 4.68
CA LEU A 513 11.77 -23.53 5.21
C LEU A 513 12.41 -24.72 4.48
N GLU A 514 11.62 -25.60 3.87
CA GLU A 514 12.14 -26.69 3.02
C GLU A 514 12.64 -26.22 1.66
N ASP A 515 12.30 -25.00 1.24
CA ASP A 515 12.70 -24.43 -0.04
C ASP A 515 14.15 -23.89 0.01
N GLU A 516 14.94 -24.13 -1.03
CA GLU A 516 16.33 -23.67 -1.11
C GLU A 516 16.47 -22.14 -0.96
N ARG A 517 15.44 -21.38 -1.31
CA ARG A 517 15.41 -19.91 -1.11
C ARG A 517 15.58 -19.53 0.36
N ALA A 518 15.04 -20.32 1.29
CA ALA A 518 15.20 -20.07 2.72
C ALA A 518 16.66 -20.27 3.17
N LEU A 519 17.32 -21.31 2.68
CA LEU A 519 18.75 -21.50 2.91
C LEU A 519 19.56 -20.30 2.39
N GLN A 520 19.33 -19.87 1.14
CA GLN A 520 20.06 -18.75 0.55
C GLN A 520 19.82 -17.45 1.32
N ARG A 521 18.58 -17.19 1.73
CA ARG A 521 18.25 -16.03 2.57
C ARG A 521 18.92 -16.05 3.94
N SER A 522 19.02 -17.22 4.56
CA SER A 522 19.72 -17.38 5.84
C SER A 522 21.23 -17.16 5.73
N LEU A 523 21.83 -17.57 4.61
CA LEU A 523 23.25 -17.30 4.32
C LEU A 523 23.52 -15.81 4.08
N GLU A 524 22.60 -15.11 3.41
CA GLU A 524 22.66 -13.64 3.27
C GLU A 524 22.59 -12.96 4.65
N PHE A 525 21.63 -13.37 5.50
CA PHE A 525 21.54 -12.89 6.88
C PHE A 525 22.85 -13.16 7.65
N ALA A 526 23.39 -14.37 7.59
CA ALA A 526 24.65 -14.72 8.27
C ALA A 526 25.82 -13.88 7.77
N SER A 527 25.90 -13.63 6.45
CA SER A 527 26.90 -12.75 5.85
C SER A 527 26.81 -11.31 6.36
N GLU A 528 25.62 -10.78 6.52
CA GLU A 528 25.41 -9.43 7.07
C GLU A 528 25.66 -9.39 8.58
N TRP A 529 25.08 -10.32 9.33
CA TRP A 529 25.23 -10.42 10.78
C TRP A 529 26.69 -10.49 11.22
N LEU A 530 27.49 -11.34 10.53
CA LEU A 530 28.93 -11.49 10.80
C LEU A 530 29.79 -10.45 10.08
N ASN A 531 29.17 -9.55 9.31
CA ASN A 531 29.86 -8.54 8.51
C ASN A 531 30.89 -9.11 7.52
N LEU A 532 30.63 -10.31 6.95
CA LEU A 532 31.57 -11.00 6.07
C LEU A 532 31.82 -10.22 4.76
N ASN A 533 30.89 -9.36 4.33
CA ASN A 533 31.05 -8.51 3.16
C ASN A 533 32.20 -7.49 3.32
N ARG A 534 32.65 -7.21 4.54
CA ARG A 534 33.82 -6.37 4.80
C ARG A 534 35.10 -7.00 4.27
N LEU A 535 35.18 -8.33 4.27
CA LEU A 535 36.36 -9.07 3.82
C LEU A 535 36.74 -8.76 2.37
N THR A 536 35.74 -8.59 1.49
CA THR A 536 35.97 -8.29 0.04
C THR A 536 36.69 -6.98 -0.21
N ASN A 537 36.59 -6.03 0.72
CA ASN A 537 37.19 -4.70 0.61
C ASN A 537 38.34 -4.49 1.61
N MET A 538 38.75 -5.54 2.32
CA MET A 538 39.80 -5.45 3.32
C MET A 538 41.17 -5.29 2.67
N GLN A 539 41.89 -4.25 3.07
CA GLN A 539 43.27 -3.98 2.65
C GLN A 539 44.14 -3.84 3.91
N PRO A 540 44.60 -4.97 4.48
CA PRO A 540 45.47 -4.94 5.64
C PRO A 540 46.82 -4.25 5.31
N ASN A 541 47.50 -3.77 6.36
CA ASN A 541 48.83 -3.22 6.22
C ASN A 541 49.82 -4.32 5.73
N SER A 542 50.38 -4.14 4.54
CA SER A 542 51.25 -5.13 3.90
C SER A 542 52.56 -5.41 4.65
N GLU A 543 53.03 -4.49 5.49
CA GLU A 543 54.22 -4.71 6.33
C GLU A 543 53.90 -5.65 7.50
N ARG A 544 52.66 -5.64 8.00
CA ARG A 544 52.22 -6.51 9.10
C ARG A 544 51.64 -7.83 8.63
N PHE A 545 51.09 -7.83 7.43
CA PHE A 545 50.44 -9.00 6.82
C PHE A 545 50.94 -9.18 5.39
N PRO A 546 52.23 -9.57 5.24
CA PRO A 546 52.87 -9.70 3.91
C PRO A 546 52.24 -10.79 3.05
N ASP A 547 51.66 -11.81 3.67
CA ASP A 547 51.06 -12.98 3.00
C ASP A 547 49.55 -12.76 2.73
N TRP A 548 49.02 -11.56 2.92
CA TRP A 548 47.64 -11.29 2.64
C TRP A 548 47.32 -11.31 1.14
N ASP A 549 46.31 -12.11 0.79
CA ASP A 549 45.79 -12.24 -0.56
C ASP A 549 44.26 -12.02 -0.53
N PRO A 550 43.66 -11.24 -1.44
CA PRO A 550 42.20 -11.11 -1.55
C PRO A 550 41.48 -12.46 -1.67
N MET A 551 42.12 -13.48 -2.20
CA MET A 551 41.57 -14.84 -2.26
C MET A 551 41.49 -15.51 -0.90
N ILE A 552 42.35 -15.16 0.05
CA ILE A 552 42.22 -15.61 1.45
C ILE A 552 40.97 -15.02 2.09
N ALA A 553 40.71 -13.75 1.83
CA ALA A 553 39.48 -13.09 2.29
C ALA A 553 38.21 -13.76 1.74
N HIS A 554 38.23 -14.14 0.47
CA HIS A 554 37.16 -14.91 -0.13
C HIS A 554 36.99 -16.27 0.57
N ASP A 555 38.08 -17.00 0.76
CA ASP A 555 38.06 -18.31 1.43
C ASP A 555 37.55 -18.22 2.87
N MET A 556 37.92 -17.18 3.64
CA MET A 556 37.39 -16.92 4.99
C MET A 556 35.88 -16.70 4.99
N ARG A 557 35.37 -15.95 4.00
CA ARG A 557 33.93 -15.73 3.84
C ARG A 557 33.21 -17.06 3.57
N GLU A 558 33.71 -17.84 2.62
CA GLU A 558 33.13 -19.13 2.24
C GLU A 558 33.23 -20.16 3.36
N GLU A 559 34.33 -20.18 4.15
CA GLU A 559 34.46 -20.96 5.38
C GLU A 559 33.27 -20.73 6.33
N SER A 560 33.01 -19.45 6.64
CA SER A 560 31.98 -19.09 7.62
C SER A 560 30.59 -19.46 7.12
N LEU A 561 30.30 -19.23 5.85
CA LEU A 561 29.01 -19.59 5.24
C LEU A 561 28.81 -21.12 5.14
N ALA A 562 29.84 -21.87 4.76
CA ALA A 562 29.76 -23.33 4.71
C ALA A 562 29.58 -23.93 6.12
N PHE A 563 30.29 -23.38 7.10
CA PHE A 563 30.16 -23.79 8.51
C PHE A 563 28.73 -23.53 9.03
N PHE A 564 28.17 -22.36 8.76
CA PHE A 564 26.80 -22.00 9.14
C PHE A 564 25.77 -22.90 8.45
N ARG A 565 25.91 -23.13 7.14
CA ARG A 565 25.05 -24.02 6.35
C ARG A 565 24.97 -25.41 6.97
N GLU A 566 26.14 -26.05 7.17
CA GLU A 566 26.17 -27.39 7.70
C GLU A 566 25.56 -27.50 9.09
N LEU A 567 25.90 -26.55 9.98
CA LEU A 567 25.51 -26.64 11.37
C LEU A 567 24.02 -26.41 11.55
N VAL A 568 23.48 -25.39 10.88
CA VAL A 568 22.09 -24.95 11.05
C VAL A 568 21.16 -25.77 10.14
N TRP A 569 21.51 -25.96 8.87
CA TRP A 569 20.59 -26.51 7.88
C TRP A 569 20.76 -28.00 7.64
N GLU A 570 22.00 -28.48 7.54
CA GLU A 570 22.24 -29.88 7.21
C GLU A 570 22.20 -30.80 8.45
N GLN A 571 22.69 -30.32 9.60
CA GLN A 571 22.73 -31.09 10.84
C GLN A 571 21.62 -30.73 11.83
N GLY A 572 20.95 -29.57 11.65
CA GLY A 572 19.87 -29.10 12.55
C GLY A 572 20.34 -28.97 14.00
N ARG A 573 21.59 -28.55 14.23
CA ARG A 573 22.18 -28.48 15.56
C ARG A 573 21.73 -27.21 16.31
N PRO A 574 21.73 -27.22 17.64
CA PRO A 574 21.49 -26.02 18.43
C PRO A 574 22.43 -24.88 18.06
N LEU A 575 21.90 -23.64 17.98
CA LEU A 575 22.71 -22.45 17.63
C LEU A 575 23.93 -22.24 18.53
N ASN A 576 23.90 -22.71 19.78
CA ASN A 576 25.06 -22.65 20.69
C ASN A 576 26.29 -23.39 20.13
N ASP A 577 26.07 -24.36 19.25
CA ASP A 577 27.17 -25.11 18.62
C ASP A 577 27.94 -24.27 17.61
N LEU A 578 27.42 -23.13 17.17
CA LEU A 578 28.17 -22.11 16.42
C LEU A 578 29.44 -21.66 17.15
N PHE A 579 29.44 -21.66 18.48
CA PHE A 579 30.57 -21.18 19.28
C PHE A 579 31.59 -22.27 19.67
N ASN A 580 31.20 -23.54 19.60
CA ASN A 580 32.04 -24.63 20.16
C ASN A 580 32.25 -25.84 19.23
N ALA A 581 31.68 -25.87 18.06
CA ALA A 581 31.84 -26.96 17.13
C ALA A 581 33.31 -27.15 16.72
N ARG A 582 33.77 -28.42 16.68
CA ARG A 582 35.16 -28.82 16.43
C ARG A 582 35.35 -29.24 14.98
N PHE A 583 34.93 -28.44 14.03
CA PHE A 583 35.23 -28.58 12.62
C PHE A 583 35.20 -27.19 11.96
N THR A 584 35.79 -27.09 10.78
CA THR A 584 35.67 -25.95 9.90
C THR A 584 35.79 -26.37 8.44
N TYR A 585 35.69 -25.42 7.52
CA TYR A 585 35.85 -25.59 6.09
C TYR A 585 37.01 -24.74 5.59
N VAL A 586 38.01 -25.35 4.97
CA VAL A 586 39.19 -24.64 4.49
C VAL A 586 39.58 -25.07 3.09
N THR A 587 40.12 -24.15 2.30
CA THR A 587 40.92 -24.46 1.13
C THR A 587 42.35 -24.76 1.56
N PRO A 588 43.21 -25.41 0.74
CA PRO A 588 44.64 -25.57 1.06
C PRO A 588 45.32 -24.23 1.40
N ARG A 589 45.00 -23.16 0.70
CA ARG A 589 45.51 -21.81 0.97
C ARG A 589 45.10 -21.31 2.35
N LEU A 590 43.82 -21.44 2.70
CA LEU A 590 43.30 -20.98 3.99
C LEU A 590 43.87 -21.85 5.15
N ALA A 591 44.01 -23.15 4.90
CA ALA A 591 44.65 -24.07 5.88
C ALA A 591 46.10 -23.66 6.17
N ALA A 592 46.88 -23.35 5.14
CA ALA A 592 48.24 -22.84 5.28
C ALA A 592 48.26 -21.50 6.04
N HIS A 593 47.38 -20.58 5.72
CA HIS A 593 47.24 -19.30 6.43
C HIS A 593 46.92 -19.49 7.92
N TYR A 594 46.12 -20.48 8.28
CA TYR A 594 45.80 -20.83 9.66
C TYR A 594 46.88 -21.66 10.36
N GLY A 595 47.91 -22.11 9.64
CA GLY A 595 48.95 -23.00 10.16
C GLY A 595 48.41 -24.38 10.53
N LEU A 596 47.39 -24.87 9.84
CA LEU A 596 46.88 -26.23 10.04
C LEU A 596 47.86 -27.24 9.49
N PRO A 597 48.00 -28.45 10.13
CA PRO A 597 48.84 -29.51 9.64
C PRO A 597 48.47 -29.96 8.21
N GLU A 598 49.47 -30.10 7.33
CA GLU A 598 49.27 -30.45 5.93
C GLU A 598 48.42 -31.72 5.72
N HIS A 599 48.55 -32.72 6.62
CA HIS A 599 47.78 -33.97 6.51
C HIS A 599 46.27 -33.81 6.76
N MET A 600 45.80 -32.65 7.22
CA MET A 600 44.36 -32.37 7.43
C MET A 600 43.64 -31.97 6.14
N VAL A 601 44.36 -31.61 5.08
CA VAL A 601 43.79 -31.05 3.84
C VAL A 601 44.42 -31.75 2.65
N ASP A 602 43.60 -32.15 1.69
CA ASP A 602 44.10 -32.67 0.40
C ASP A 602 44.55 -31.49 -0.47
N SER A 603 45.85 -31.34 -0.67
CA SER A 603 46.44 -30.26 -1.47
C SER A 603 46.10 -30.34 -2.97
N THR A 604 45.60 -31.48 -3.43
CA THR A 604 45.16 -31.65 -4.84
C THR A 604 43.75 -31.12 -5.10
N ASN A 605 42.95 -30.96 -4.06
CA ASN A 605 41.62 -30.38 -4.12
C ASN A 605 41.67 -28.88 -3.72
N SER A 606 41.50 -27.98 -4.68
CA SER A 606 41.56 -26.55 -4.44
C SER A 606 40.28 -25.97 -3.78
N GLY A 607 39.19 -26.74 -3.68
CA GLY A 607 37.91 -26.32 -3.08
C GLY A 607 37.93 -26.37 -1.55
N LEU A 608 36.79 -25.92 -0.96
CA LEU A 608 36.55 -26.05 0.47
C LEU A 608 36.48 -27.51 0.91
N GLN A 609 37.20 -27.84 1.95
CA GLN A 609 37.25 -29.16 2.54
C GLN A 609 36.91 -29.09 4.03
N LYS A 610 36.04 -29.98 4.48
CA LYS A 610 35.70 -30.08 5.90
C LYS A 610 36.86 -30.72 6.67
N VAL A 611 37.35 -30.04 7.69
CA VAL A 611 38.41 -30.53 8.58
C VAL A 611 37.95 -30.60 10.02
N LYS A 612 38.33 -31.66 10.71
CA LYS A 612 38.06 -31.82 12.15
C LYS A 612 39.14 -31.08 12.94
N LEU A 613 38.74 -30.18 13.79
CA LEU A 613 39.64 -29.39 14.64
C LEU A 613 39.95 -30.15 15.92
N THR A 614 41.25 -30.25 16.25
CA THR A 614 41.72 -30.84 17.50
C THR A 614 42.05 -29.76 18.52
N PRO A 615 42.19 -30.05 19.84
CA PRO A 615 42.57 -29.05 20.83
C PRO A 615 43.88 -28.35 20.51
N GLU A 616 44.81 -29.03 19.84
CA GLU A 616 46.13 -28.51 19.44
C GLU A 616 46.02 -27.36 18.43
N THR A 617 44.98 -27.37 17.55
CA THR A 617 44.75 -26.29 16.60
C THR A 617 44.33 -24.99 17.28
N ARG A 618 43.88 -25.04 18.52
CA ARG A 618 43.34 -23.88 19.31
C ARG A 618 42.21 -23.13 18.60
N ARG A 619 41.51 -23.82 17.69
CA ARG A 619 40.39 -23.28 16.93
C ARG A 619 39.12 -24.08 17.22
N GLY A 620 37.99 -23.44 17.10
CA GLY A 620 36.68 -24.08 17.24
C GLY A 620 35.56 -23.01 17.26
N GLY A 621 34.51 -23.32 16.55
CA GLY A 621 33.39 -22.41 16.39
C GLY A 621 33.69 -21.15 15.57
N ILE A 622 32.65 -20.40 15.29
CA ILE A 622 32.65 -19.24 14.39
C ILE A 622 33.57 -18.09 14.83
N LEU A 623 33.77 -17.94 16.14
CA LEU A 623 34.61 -16.87 16.69
C LEU A 623 36.11 -17.04 16.46
N THR A 624 36.51 -18.17 15.96
CA THR A 624 37.92 -18.47 15.66
C THR A 624 38.19 -18.59 14.15
N GLN A 625 37.21 -18.32 13.34
CA GLN A 625 37.34 -18.21 11.88
C GLN A 625 37.94 -16.84 11.50
N GLY A 626 38.39 -16.69 10.28
CA GLY A 626 39.11 -15.51 9.81
C GLY A 626 38.33 -14.24 9.70
#